data_2f833f4d3356f7f259e64b3b0fa89373
#
_entry.id   2f833f4d3356f7f259e64b3b0fa89373
#
_cell.length_a   1.000
_cell.length_b   1.000
_cell.length_c   1.000
_cell.angle_alpha   90.00
_cell.angle_beta   90.00
_cell.angle_gamma   90.00
#
_symmetry.space_group_name_H-M   'P 1'
#
loop_
_entity.id
_entity.type
_entity.pdbx_description
1 polymer ?
#
loop_
_entity_poly.entity_id
_entity_poly.type
_entity_poly.pdbx_seq_one_letter_code
_entity_poly.pdbx_strand_id
1 'polypeptide(L)'
;MKKILAALLALISMMTASAFAEDKLSIVCTTFPQYDWVRQILGAHADDVELTLLLDNGIDLHNYQPTAADIAKISSSDLFIYVGGESDGWVDDVLEAAQNPNLKAISMLASVEAKEEEVVEGMQETEHDHDHSKEVSTFEDDQVQDRALSDWAGDWQSAYPFALDGTLDEAFAAMAESGKMTADEYKAYYQTGYKSDIQDIKINGDHIAFTYDDGKTVESDYRYVGYYIQNWSTGTKAAMYRFEAVDQGSGAPVYIEFNDHMIESAAVEHFHLRMSDESFDAIVDPENSWPTFFPADMTGEEICEHLIGHDHDE
;
A
#
# COMPACT_ATOMS: atom_id res chain seq x y z
N MET A 1 44.23 27.84 -51.20
CA MET A 1 44.86 27.68 -49.88
C MET A 1 44.17 28.49 -48.79
N LYS A 2 43.98 29.83 -48.91
CA LYS A 2 43.34 30.66 -47.88
C LYS A 2 41.92 30.23 -47.49
N LYS A 3 41.10 29.74 -48.46
CA LYS A 3 39.75 29.27 -48.21
C LYS A 3 39.69 27.90 -47.48
N ILE A 4 40.70 27.03 -47.74
CA ILE A 4 40.80 25.73 -47.05
C ILE A 4 41.30 25.93 -45.64
N LEU A 5 42.19 26.87 -45.39
CA LEU A 5 42.70 27.22 -44.07
C LEU A 5 41.60 27.85 -43.18
N ALA A 6 40.72 28.69 -43.79
CA ALA A 6 39.55 29.26 -43.09
C ALA A 6 38.51 28.21 -42.75
N ALA A 7 38.25 27.22 -43.62
CA ALA A 7 37.37 26.11 -43.35
C ALA A 7 37.90 25.17 -42.25
N LEU A 8 39.23 24.95 -42.21
CA LEU A 8 39.89 24.15 -41.19
C LEU A 8 39.86 24.85 -39.80
N LEU A 9 40.06 26.17 -39.78
CA LEU A 9 39.93 26.94 -38.56
C LEU A 9 38.47 27.01 -38.03
N ALA A 10 37.48 27.07 -38.93
CA ALA A 10 36.09 27.02 -38.52
C ALA A 10 35.69 25.61 -38.00
N LEU A 11 36.24 24.54 -38.54
CA LEU A 11 36.01 23.17 -38.05
C LEU A 11 36.66 22.96 -36.68
N ILE A 12 37.86 23.49 -36.46
CA ILE A 12 38.59 23.43 -35.15
C ILE A 12 37.86 24.26 -34.08
N SER A 13 37.30 25.42 -34.46
CA SER A 13 36.49 26.23 -33.50
C SER A 13 35.13 25.61 -33.21
N MET A 14 34.58 24.74 -34.04
CA MET A 14 33.38 23.97 -33.72
C MET A 14 33.67 22.73 -32.85
N MET A 15 34.88 22.23 -32.78
CA MET A 15 35.28 21.12 -31.94
C MET A 15 35.64 21.53 -30.48
N THR A 16 35.77 22.82 -30.20
CA THR A 16 36.13 23.32 -28.84
C THR A 16 34.95 23.87 -28.03
N ALA A 17 33.71 23.73 -28.56
CA ALA A 17 32.49 24.01 -27.83
C ALA A 17 31.84 22.71 -27.34
N SER A 18 32.58 21.71 -26.93
CA SER A 18 32.14 20.79 -25.90
C SER A 18 32.16 21.62 -24.61
N ALA A 19 31.09 22.33 -24.34
CA ALA A 19 30.81 22.72 -22.97
C ALA A 19 30.91 21.43 -22.16
N PHE A 20 31.95 21.31 -21.34
CA PHE A 20 31.92 20.49 -20.17
C PHE A 20 30.74 21.09 -19.36
N ALA A 21 29.55 20.56 -19.50
CA ALA A 21 28.60 20.63 -18.43
C ALA A 21 29.35 19.95 -17.28
N GLU A 22 29.82 20.72 -16.30
CA GLU A 22 30.22 20.14 -15.03
C GLU A 22 28.98 19.38 -14.58
N ASP A 23 29.08 18.03 -14.62
CA ASP A 23 28.01 17.19 -14.11
C ASP A 23 27.82 17.60 -12.65
N LYS A 24 26.67 18.15 -12.34
CA LYS A 24 26.33 18.53 -10.98
C LYS A 24 26.45 17.30 -10.09
N LEU A 25 27.00 17.47 -8.90
CA LEU A 25 27.01 16.44 -7.89
C LEU A 25 25.55 15.97 -7.65
N SER A 26 25.30 14.68 -7.81
CA SER A 26 23.98 14.09 -7.63
C SER A 26 23.86 13.44 -6.26
N ILE A 27 22.93 13.92 -5.45
CA ILE A 27 22.66 13.42 -4.09
C ILE A 27 21.23 12.95 -4.02
N VAL A 28 21.03 11.72 -3.54
CA VAL A 28 19.71 11.12 -3.32
C VAL A 28 19.53 10.89 -1.83
N CYS A 29 18.38 11.32 -1.29
CA CYS A 29 17.99 11.10 0.11
C CYS A 29 16.68 10.32 0.15
N THR A 30 16.55 9.35 1.05
CA THR A 30 15.27 8.61 1.21
C THR A 30 14.20 9.47 1.85
N THR A 31 14.48 10.15 2.96
CA THR A 31 13.49 10.88 3.75
C THR A 31 13.73 12.38 3.79
N PHE A 32 12.67 13.15 4.11
CA PHE A 32 12.71 14.60 4.19
C PHE A 32 13.73 15.15 5.20
N PRO A 33 13.92 14.61 6.41
CA PRO A 33 14.93 15.10 7.34
C PRO A 33 16.34 15.11 6.73
N GLN A 34 16.75 14.04 6.07
CA GLN A 34 18.06 13.93 5.41
C GLN A 34 18.19 14.95 4.27
N TYR A 35 17.14 15.05 3.45
CA TYR A 35 17.07 16.02 2.35
C TYR A 35 17.21 17.47 2.86
N ASP A 36 16.50 17.83 3.93
CA ASP A 36 16.55 19.17 4.49
C ASP A 36 17.90 19.47 5.13
N TRP A 37 18.51 18.52 5.83
CA TRP A 37 19.86 18.68 6.39
C TRP A 37 20.91 18.89 5.29
N VAL A 38 20.86 18.10 4.23
CA VAL A 38 21.77 18.27 3.08
C VAL A 38 21.57 19.65 2.45
N ARG A 39 20.33 20.07 2.24
CA ARG A 39 19.99 21.38 1.69
C ARG A 39 20.54 22.53 2.56
N GLN A 40 20.42 22.40 3.89
CA GLN A 40 20.96 23.40 4.82
C GLN A 40 22.50 23.42 4.84
N ILE A 41 23.16 22.27 4.76
CA ILE A 41 24.62 22.15 4.67
C ILE A 41 25.13 22.79 3.37
N LEU A 42 24.45 22.56 2.25
CA LEU A 42 24.80 23.15 0.96
C LEU A 42 24.62 24.69 0.95
N GLY A 43 23.60 25.18 1.67
CA GLY A 43 23.34 26.62 1.78
C GLY A 43 23.25 27.31 0.41
N ALA A 44 24.09 28.24 0.09
CA ALA A 44 24.11 28.96 -1.20
C ALA A 44 24.53 28.07 -2.40
N HIS A 45 25.09 26.89 -2.14
CA HIS A 45 25.51 25.94 -3.17
C HIS A 45 24.44 24.90 -3.50
N ALA A 46 23.23 25.01 -2.95
CA ALA A 46 22.14 24.07 -3.22
C ALA A 46 21.75 24.00 -4.72
N ASP A 47 21.89 25.12 -5.43
CA ASP A 47 21.61 25.19 -6.87
C ASP A 47 22.72 24.54 -7.75
N ASP A 48 23.90 24.30 -7.17
CA ASP A 48 25.04 23.67 -7.85
C ASP A 48 24.98 22.13 -7.77
N VAL A 49 24.02 21.58 -7.03
CA VAL A 49 23.83 20.14 -6.76
C VAL A 49 22.48 19.68 -7.26
N GLU A 50 22.41 18.48 -7.78
CA GLU A 50 21.14 17.78 -8.06
C GLU A 50 20.76 17.00 -6.79
N LEU A 51 19.83 17.56 -6.00
CA LEU A 51 19.38 16.97 -4.74
C LEU A 51 17.97 16.38 -4.93
N THR A 52 17.85 15.08 -4.73
CA THR A 52 16.60 14.31 -4.90
C THR A 52 16.10 13.78 -3.57
N LEU A 53 14.82 13.96 -3.30
CA LEU A 53 14.07 13.29 -2.24
C LEU A 53 13.28 12.13 -2.88
N LEU A 54 13.41 10.90 -2.36
CA LEU A 54 12.66 9.74 -2.87
C LEU A 54 11.23 9.71 -2.32
N LEU A 55 11.08 9.91 -1.02
CA LEU A 55 9.78 9.90 -0.33
C LEU A 55 9.17 11.31 -0.33
N ASP A 56 8.78 11.80 -1.51
CA ASP A 56 8.28 13.16 -1.70
C ASP A 56 6.74 13.28 -1.55
N ASN A 57 6.02 12.16 -1.51
CA ASN A 57 4.56 12.11 -1.54
C ASN A 57 3.93 11.63 -0.22
N GLY A 58 4.64 11.72 0.91
CA GLY A 58 4.11 11.29 2.21
C GLY A 58 4.07 9.77 2.41
N ILE A 59 4.81 9.03 1.59
CA ILE A 59 4.97 7.57 1.75
C ILE A 59 5.74 7.31 3.02
N ASP A 60 5.28 6.38 3.85
CA ASP A 60 5.98 5.93 5.04
C ASP A 60 7.24 5.15 4.67
N LEU A 61 8.33 5.41 5.40
CA LEU A 61 9.62 4.74 5.19
C LEU A 61 9.52 3.22 5.38
N HIS A 62 8.71 2.77 6.35
CA HIS A 62 8.56 1.35 6.65
C HIS A 62 7.92 0.56 5.51
N ASN A 63 7.18 1.24 4.65
CA ASN A 63 6.42 0.66 3.56
C ASN A 63 6.98 1.02 2.18
N TYR A 64 8.11 1.74 2.13
CA TYR A 64 8.69 2.19 0.87
C TYR A 64 9.39 1.07 0.10
N GLN A 65 8.94 0.82 -1.11
CA GLN A 65 9.62 -0.02 -2.09
C GLN A 65 10.08 0.85 -3.26
N PRO A 66 11.39 0.89 -3.58
CA PRO A 66 11.88 1.74 -4.65
C PRO A 66 11.36 1.29 -6.01
N THR A 67 10.84 2.22 -6.78
CA THR A 67 10.48 1.98 -8.17
C THR A 67 11.73 1.77 -9.03
N ALA A 68 11.58 1.21 -10.23
CA ALA A 68 12.70 1.09 -11.18
C ALA A 68 13.34 2.47 -11.51
N ALA A 69 12.55 3.55 -11.45
CA ALA A 69 13.05 4.92 -11.63
C ALA A 69 13.89 5.39 -10.44
N ASP A 70 13.51 5.04 -9.22
CA ASP A 70 14.26 5.38 -8.01
C ASP A 70 15.57 4.58 -7.93
N ILE A 71 15.53 3.30 -8.24
CA ILE A 71 16.73 2.46 -8.38
C ILE A 71 17.71 3.06 -9.40
N ALA A 72 17.20 3.53 -10.55
CA ALA A 72 18.05 4.17 -11.54
C ALA A 72 18.67 5.48 -11.05
N LYS A 73 17.91 6.31 -10.31
CA LYS A 73 18.42 7.56 -9.69
C LYS A 73 19.51 7.27 -8.67
N ILE A 74 19.26 6.31 -7.75
CA ILE A 74 20.25 5.91 -6.73
C ILE A 74 21.50 5.36 -7.40
N SER A 75 21.32 4.40 -8.32
CA SER A 75 22.42 3.69 -8.99
C SER A 75 23.36 4.61 -9.78
N SER A 76 22.86 5.75 -10.26
CA SER A 76 23.63 6.76 -11.00
C SER A 76 24.15 7.93 -10.16
N SER A 77 23.71 8.05 -8.89
CA SER A 77 24.07 9.16 -8.02
C SER A 77 25.52 9.09 -7.52
N ASP A 78 26.04 10.21 -7.00
CA ASP A 78 27.36 10.29 -6.36
C ASP A 78 27.27 10.02 -4.86
N LEU A 79 26.13 10.36 -4.25
CA LEU A 79 25.89 10.16 -2.82
C LEU A 79 24.44 9.71 -2.60
N PHE A 80 24.27 8.65 -1.84
CA PHE A 80 22.99 8.16 -1.39
C PHE A 80 22.93 8.16 0.15
N ILE A 81 21.91 8.79 0.73
CA ILE A 81 21.73 8.91 2.18
C ILE A 81 20.39 8.25 2.53
N TYR A 82 20.44 7.26 3.41
CA TYR A 82 19.29 6.48 3.83
C TYR A 82 19.27 6.27 5.35
N VAL A 83 18.14 5.88 5.91
CA VAL A 83 17.99 5.70 7.36
C VAL A 83 18.78 4.49 7.84
N GLY A 84 18.59 3.36 7.23
CA GLY A 84 19.13 2.06 7.66
C GLY A 84 18.14 1.30 8.55
N GLY A 85 18.50 0.07 8.90
CA GLY A 85 17.63 -0.83 9.66
C GLY A 85 16.71 -1.66 8.75
N GLU A 86 15.68 -2.26 9.34
CA GLU A 86 14.81 -3.22 8.65
C GLU A 86 14.05 -2.58 7.48
N SER A 87 13.61 -1.32 7.61
CA SER A 87 12.89 -0.59 6.58
C SER A 87 13.69 -0.33 5.30
N ASP A 88 15.01 -0.40 5.37
CA ASP A 88 15.93 -0.16 4.24
C ASP A 88 16.61 -1.46 3.76
N GLY A 89 16.02 -2.64 4.01
CA GLY A 89 16.56 -3.94 3.59
C GLY A 89 16.80 -4.06 2.09
N TRP A 90 16.07 -3.32 1.27
CA TRP A 90 16.21 -3.25 -0.18
C TRP A 90 17.48 -2.52 -0.66
N VAL A 91 18.14 -1.74 0.22
CA VAL A 91 19.28 -0.86 -0.13
C VAL A 91 20.48 -1.69 -0.58
N ASP A 92 20.77 -2.80 0.06
CA ASP A 92 21.93 -3.64 -0.28
C ASP A 92 21.85 -4.13 -1.73
N ASP A 93 20.70 -4.58 -2.19
CA ASP A 93 20.48 -5.05 -3.57
C ASP A 93 20.67 -3.90 -4.58
N VAL A 94 20.21 -2.70 -4.25
CA VAL A 94 20.38 -1.52 -5.11
C VAL A 94 21.84 -1.09 -5.19
N LEU A 95 22.58 -1.13 -4.08
CA LEU A 95 23.98 -0.77 -4.04
C LEU A 95 24.85 -1.80 -4.79
N GLU A 96 24.51 -3.10 -4.73
CA GLU A 96 25.18 -4.15 -5.50
C GLU A 96 24.98 -3.96 -7.02
N ALA A 97 23.79 -3.48 -7.42
CA ALA A 97 23.44 -3.21 -8.82
C ALA A 97 23.86 -1.82 -9.30
N ALA A 98 24.53 -0.99 -8.47
CA ALA A 98 24.86 0.39 -8.80
C ALA A 98 25.74 0.53 -10.01
N GLN A 99 25.37 1.47 -10.89
CA GLN A 99 26.11 1.75 -12.14
C GLN A 99 27.29 2.72 -11.93
N ASN A 100 27.19 3.62 -10.95
CA ASN A 100 28.27 4.53 -10.60
C ASN A 100 29.25 3.86 -9.64
N PRO A 101 30.47 3.50 -10.06
CA PRO A 101 31.45 2.83 -9.20
C PRO A 101 31.99 3.74 -8.08
N ASN A 102 31.69 5.03 -8.13
CA ASN A 102 32.10 6.01 -7.14
C ASN A 102 30.97 6.39 -6.17
N LEU A 103 29.78 5.81 -6.33
CA LEU A 103 28.65 6.03 -5.43
C LEU A 103 29.07 5.78 -3.98
N LYS A 104 28.79 6.76 -3.13
CA LYS A 104 28.94 6.65 -1.68
C LYS A 104 27.55 6.51 -1.05
N ALA A 105 27.40 5.54 -0.16
CA ALA A 105 26.19 5.37 0.60
C ALA A 105 26.42 5.66 2.08
N ILE A 106 25.52 6.39 2.73
CA ILE A 106 25.56 6.72 4.14
C ILE A 106 24.27 6.22 4.80
N SER A 107 24.41 5.21 5.68
CA SER A 107 23.36 4.84 6.61
C SER A 107 23.40 5.77 7.82
N MET A 108 22.29 6.45 8.10
CA MET A 108 22.18 7.32 9.28
C MET A 108 22.23 6.50 10.56
N LEU A 109 21.57 5.35 10.60
CA LEU A 109 21.55 4.45 11.75
C LEU A 109 22.95 3.92 12.08
N ALA A 110 23.75 3.58 11.07
CA ALA A 110 25.13 3.13 11.26
C ALA A 110 26.06 4.27 11.72
N SER A 111 25.65 5.53 11.59
CA SER A 111 26.43 6.71 11.98
C SER A 111 26.23 7.14 13.43
N VAL A 112 25.31 6.51 14.17
CA VAL A 112 24.97 6.79 15.57
C VAL A 112 25.06 5.52 16.41
N GLU A 113 25.26 5.69 17.72
CA GLU A 113 25.09 4.57 18.66
C GLU A 113 23.57 4.37 18.88
N ALA A 114 22.94 3.59 18.01
CA ALA A 114 21.56 3.20 18.19
C ALA A 114 21.41 2.40 19.47
N LYS A 115 20.37 2.71 20.26
CA LYS A 115 19.96 1.91 21.41
C LYS A 115 18.66 1.20 21.04
N GLU A 116 18.57 -0.06 21.40
CA GLU A 116 17.28 -0.75 21.40
C GLU A 116 16.35 -0.05 22.39
N GLU A 117 15.09 0.06 22.03
CA GLU A 117 14.06 0.60 22.91
C GLU A 117 13.94 -0.30 24.14
N GLU A 118 14.10 0.28 25.34
CA GLU A 118 13.86 -0.47 26.58
C GLU A 118 12.34 -0.59 26.76
N VAL A 119 11.81 -1.78 26.50
CA VAL A 119 10.42 -2.12 26.83
C VAL A 119 10.27 -2.10 28.36
N VAL A 120 9.71 -1.03 28.94
CA VAL A 120 9.41 -0.93 30.38
C VAL A 120 8.09 -1.60 30.69
N GLU A 121 7.97 -2.11 31.95
CA GLU A 121 6.73 -2.71 32.47
C GLU A 121 5.60 -1.70 32.41
N GLY A 122 4.61 -1.93 31.53
CA GLY A 122 3.55 -0.99 31.16
C GLY A 122 3.53 -0.65 29.66
N MET A 123 4.62 -0.92 28.92
CA MET A 123 4.66 -1.07 27.45
C MET A 123 4.51 -2.54 27.01
N GLN A 124 4.50 -3.47 27.98
CA GLN A 124 4.04 -4.82 27.71
C GLN A 124 2.53 -4.73 27.53
N GLU A 125 2.06 -5.04 26.36
CA GLU A 125 0.64 -5.32 26.12
C GLU A 125 0.15 -6.23 27.24
N THR A 126 -0.74 -5.72 28.08
CA THR A 126 -1.49 -6.59 28.97
C THR A 126 -2.25 -7.52 28.05
N GLU A 127 -1.89 -8.82 28.08
CA GLU A 127 -2.73 -9.86 27.55
C GLU A 127 -4.09 -9.77 28.23
N HIS A 128 -4.94 -8.91 27.72
CA HIS A 128 -6.37 -9.09 27.85
C HIS A 128 -6.69 -10.14 26.79
N ASP A 129 -6.98 -11.32 27.30
CA ASP A 129 -7.45 -12.49 26.58
C ASP A 129 -8.82 -12.19 25.95
N HIS A 130 -8.78 -11.33 24.94
CA HIS A 130 -9.77 -11.25 23.90
C HIS A 130 -9.06 -11.89 22.71
N ASP A 131 -9.55 -13.09 22.35
CA ASP A 131 -9.14 -13.85 21.20
C ASP A 131 -9.48 -13.07 19.92
N HIS A 132 -8.79 -11.94 19.73
CA HIS A 132 -8.74 -11.26 18.45
C HIS A 132 -7.72 -12.00 17.63
N SER A 133 -8.21 -12.81 16.70
CA SER A 133 -7.39 -13.37 15.63
C SER A 133 -6.61 -12.22 15.00
N LYS A 134 -5.28 -12.16 15.26
CA LYS A 134 -4.42 -11.08 14.75
C LYS A 134 -4.57 -11.01 13.24
N GLU A 135 -4.98 -9.86 12.75
CA GLU A 135 -4.85 -9.56 11.33
C GLU A 135 -3.41 -9.77 10.93
N VAL A 136 -3.18 -10.64 9.96
CA VAL A 136 -1.83 -10.97 9.53
C VAL A 136 -1.54 -10.15 8.28
N SER A 137 -0.89 -9.01 8.45
CA SER A 137 -0.45 -8.16 7.35
C SER A 137 0.91 -8.57 6.78
N THR A 138 1.69 -9.35 7.53
CA THR A 138 2.98 -9.91 7.11
C THR A 138 3.01 -11.41 7.37
N PHE A 139 3.24 -12.20 6.32
CA PHE A 139 3.29 -13.66 6.38
C PHE A 139 4.18 -14.21 5.25
N GLU A 140 4.70 -15.41 5.42
CA GLU A 140 5.38 -16.12 4.34
C GLU A 140 4.34 -16.76 3.41
N ASP A 141 4.60 -16.74 2.10
CA ASP A 141 3.65 -17.21 1.09
C ASP A 141 3.18 -18.65 1.29
N ASP A 142 4.03 -19.49 1.88
CA ASP A 142 3.74 -20.89 2.17
C ASP A 142 2.88 -21.11 3.44
N GLN A 143 2.59 -20.06 4.19
CA GLN A 143 1.68 -20.10 5.34
C GLN A 143 0.22 -19.99 4.93
N VAL A 144 -0.07 -19.45 3.74
CA VAL A 144 -1.45 -19.26 3.25
C VAL A 144 -2.09 -20.62 2.95
N GLN A 145 -3.26 -20.84 3.52
CA GLN A 145 -4.02 -22.09 3.34
C GLN A 145 -5.22 -21.87 2.43
N ASP A 146 -5.62 -22.93 1.71
CA ASP A 146 -6.90 -22.92 0.98
C ASP A 146 -8.07 -22.80 1.97
N ARG A 147 -9.06 -21.99 1.61
CA ARG A 147 -10.25 -21.75 2.44
C ARG A 147 -11.52 -22.09 1.70
N ALA A 148 -12.50 -22.61 2.42
CA ALA A 148 -13.83 -22.90 1.88
C ALA A 148 -14.73 -21.66 2.03
N LEU A 149 -15.71 -21.51 1.11
CA LEU A 149 -16.68 -20.39 1.20
C LEU A 149 -17.46 -20.39 2.52
N SER A 150 -17.61 -21.57 3.14
CA SER A 150 -18.24 -21.73 4.45
C SER A 150 -17.51 -20.99 5.60
N ASP A 151 -16.27 -20.57 5.42
CA ASP A 151 -15.55 -19.76 6.42
C ASP A 151 -16.20 -18.37 6.58
N TRP A 152 -16.84 -17.88 5.52
CA TRP A 152 -17.60 -16.63 5.52
C TRP A 152 -19.12 -16.85 5.67
N ALA A 153 -19.54 -18.04 6.12
CA ALA A 153 -20.98 -18.32 6.28
C ALA A 153 -21.64 -17.35 7.27
N GLY A 154 -22.78 -16.79 6.86
CA GLY A 154 -23.52 -15.83 7.68
C GLY A 154 -24.39 -14.89 6.88
N ASP A 155 -25.02 -13.97 7.57
CA ASP A 155 -25.77 -12.84 7.03
C ASP A 155 -24.90 -11.57 7.23
N TRP A 156 -24.67 -10.82 6.16
CA TRP A 156 -23.74 -9.69 6.10
C TRP A 156 -24.41 -8.45 5.53
N GLN A 157 -24.01 -7.28 6.01
CA GLN A 157 -24.47 -5.96 5.55
C GLN A 157 -23.32 -5.09 5.06
N SER A 158 -23.61 -4.25 4.07
CA SER A 158 -22.63 -3.32 3.51
C SER A 158 -22.30 -2.19 4.48
N ALA A 159 -21.02 -1.85 4.61
CA ALA A 159 -20.54 -0.67 5.34
C ALA A 159 -20.83 0.65 4.60
N TYR A 160 -21.08 0.60 3.30
CA TYR A 160 -21.21 1.79 2.46
C TYR A 160 -22.34 2.75 2.88
N PRO A 161 -23.57 2.29 3.23
CA PRO A 161 -24.62 3.18 3.72
C PRO A 161 -24.21 3.95 4.97
N PHE A 162 -23.51 3.34 5.91
CA PHE A 162 -23.04 3.98 7.15
C PHE A 162 -21.96 5.03 6.90
N ALA A 163 -21.11 4.83 5.86
CA ALA A 163 -20.16 5.85 5.44
C ALA A 163 -20.84 7.06 4.77
N LEU A 164 -22.03 6.87 4.19
CA LEU A 164 -22.77 7.95 3.53
C LEU A 164 -23.61 8.78 4.50
N ASP A 165 -24.27 8.13 5.47
CA ASP A 165 -25.27 8.79 6.34
C ASP A 165 -24.67 9.51 7.54
N GLY A 166 -23.35 9.39 7.78
CA GLY A 166 -22.63 10.04 8.85
C GLY A 166 -22.45 9.17 10.11
N THR A 167 -22.94 7.92 10.10
CA THR A 167 -22.78 6.99 11.24
C THR A 167 -21.30 6.75 11.55
N LEU A 168 -20.42 6.74 10.54
CA LEU A 168 -18.98 6.52 10.70
C LEU A 168 -18.16 7.81 10.88
N ASP A 169 -18.79 8.98 11.04
CA ASP A 169 -18.08 10.26 11.12
C ASP A 169 -17.17 10.35 12.37
N GLU A 170 -17.50 9.65 13.46
CA GLU A 170 -16.66 9.57 14.65
C GLU A 170 -15.38 8.77 14.41
N ALA A 171 -15.46 7.67 13.66
CA ALA A 171 -14.29 6.89 13.26
C ALA A 171 -13.37 7.75 12.37
N PHE A 172 -13.91 8.45 11.37
CA PHE A 172 -13.10 9.33 10.50
C PHE A 172 -12.47 10.49 11.28
N ALA A 173 -13.13 10.99 12.33
CA ALA A 173 -12.55 12.00 13.20
C ALA A 173 -11.40 11.43 14.06
N ALA A 174 -11.53 10.20 14.56
CA ALA A 174 -10.47 9.53 15.30
C ALA A 174 -9.26 9.24 14.42
N MET A 175 -9.47 8.69 13.22
CA MET A 175 -8.41 8.46 12.23
C MET A 175 -7.64 9.74 11.86
N ALA A 176 -8.34 10.88 11.81
CA ALA A 176 -7.71 12.17 11.53
C ALA A 176 -6.75 12.65 12.63
N GLU A 177 -6.81 12.10 13.84
CA GLU A 177 -5.85 12.41 14.91
C GLU A 177 -4.43 11.96 14.57
N SER A 178 -4.27 10.97 13.67
CA SER A 178 -2.97 10.56 13.10
C SER A 178 -2.29 11.67 12.31
N GLY A 179 -3.05 12.65 11.81
CA GLY A 179 -2.54 13.78 11.01
C GLY A 179 -2.20 13.42 9.56
N LYS A 180 -2.47 12.18 9.11
CA LYS A 180 -2.25 11.74 7.72
C LYS A 180 -3.26 12.42 6.77
N MET A 181 -4.54 12.45 7.16
CA MET A 181 -5.65 13.08 6.42
C MET A 181 -6.59 13.79 7.39
N THR A 182 -7.40 14.72 6.87
CA THR A 182 -8.51 15.30 7.64
C THR A 182 -9.68 14.32 7.71
N ALA A 183 -10.61 14.51 8.65
CA ALA A 183 -11.81 13.67 8.77
C ALA A 183 -12.64 13.65 7.46
N ASP A 184 -12.75 14.79 6.77
CA ASP A 184 -13.45 14.88 5.49
C ASP A 184 -12.74 14.10 4.37
N GLU A 185 -11.41 14.08 4.37
CA GLU A 185 -10.61 13.31 3.41
C GLU A 185 -10.72 11.81 3.70
N TYR A 186 -10.65 11.38 4.97
CA TYR A 186 -10.94 9.99 5.35
C TYR A 186 -12.35 9.58 4.93
N LYS A 187 -13.35 10.40 5.22
CA LYS A 187 -14.73 10.14 4.78
C LYS A 187 -14.83 9.93 3.26
N ALA A 188 -14.23 10.81 2.47
CA ALA A 188 -14.23 10.69 1.01
C ALA A 188 -13.48 9.43 0.52
N TYR A 189 -12.38 9.08 1.17
CA TYR A 189 -11.59 7.89 0.89
C TYR A 189 -12.39 6.61 1.14
N TYR A 190 -13.00 6.47 2.33
CA TYR A 190 -13.82 5.31 2.67
C TYR A 190 -15.11 5.24 1.84
N GLN A 191 -15.76 6.36 1.54
CA GLN A 191 -16.90 6.40 0.62
C GLN A 191 -16.54 5.90 -0.78
N THR A 192 -15.31 6.12 -1.22
CA THR A 192 -14.81 5.62 -2.50
C THR A 192 -14.51 4.12 -2.42
N GLY A 193 -13.79 3.69 -1.41
CA GLY A 193 -13.36 2.31 -1.23
C GLY A 193 -14.52 1.34 -0.95
N TYR A 194 -15.45 1.74 -0.08
CA TYR A 194 -16.61 0.93 0.33
C TYR A 194 -17.73 0.91 -0.71
N LYS A 195 -17.66 1.73 -1.74
CA LYS A 195 -18.73 1.90 -2.72
C LYS A 195 -19.22 0.56 -3.27
N SER A 196 -20.49 0.27 -3.03
CA SER A 196 -21.18 -0.93 -3.48
C SER A 196 -22.65 -0.64 -3.70
N ASP A 197 -23.25 -1.29 -4.67
CA ASP A 197 -24.73 -1.37 -4.85
C ASP A 197 -25.33 -2.61 -4.15
N ILE A 198 -24.48 -3.51 -3.62
CA ILE A 198 -24.91 -4.63 -2.78
C ILE A 198 -25.10 -4.11 -1.35
N GLN A 199 -26.30 -4.37 -0.81
CA GLN A 199 -26.68 -4.01 0.55
C GLN A 199 -26.45 -5.16 1.53
N ASP A 200 -26.90 -6.37 1.14
CA ASP A 200 -26.81 -7.54 1.98
C ASP A 200 -26.23 -8.74 1.21
N ILE A 201 -25.50 -9.57 1.91
CA ILE A 201 -24.97 -10.83 1.42
C ILE A 201 -25.35 -11.92 2.41
N LYS A 202 -25.86 -13.05 1.88
CA LYS A 202 -26.12 -14.24 2.67
C LYS A 202 -25.33 -15.41 2.13
N ILE A 203 -24.48 -16.00 2.97
CA ILE A 203 -23.60 -17.12 2.62
C ILE A 203 -24.00 -18.35 3.42
N ASN A 204 -24.28 -19.46 2.73
CA ASN A 204 -24.65 -20.72 3.35
C ASN A 204 -24.02 -21.90 2.59
N GLY A 205 -22.93 -22.47 3.13
CA GLY A 205 -22.12 -23.47 2.43
C GLY A 205 -21.48 -22.87 1.19
N ASP A 206 -21.76 -23.42 0.02
CA ASP A 206 -21.24 -22.95 -1.27
C ASP A 206 -22.17 -21.96 -1.96
N HIS A 207 -23.28 -21.58 -1.33
CA HIS A 207 -24.32 -20.72 -1.90
C HIS A 207 -24.20 -19.29 -1.39
N ILE A 208 -24.30 -18.30 -2.32
CA ILE A 208 -24.37 -16.87 -1.98
C ILE A 208 -25.61 -16.25 -2.62
N ALA A 209 -26.36 -15.49 -1.82
CA ALA A 209 -27.38 -14.57 -2.28
C ALA A 209 -26.94 -13.12 -2.03
N PHE A 210 -27.03 -12.28 -3.06
CA PHE A 210 -26.71 -10.86 -3.03
C PHE A 210 -28.00 -10.05 -3.17
N THR A 211 -28.25 -9.15 -2.24
CA THR A 211 -29.37 -8.21 -2.29
C THR A 211 -28.83 -6.81 -2.60
N TYR A 212 -29.30 -6.21 -3.68
CA TYR A 212 -28.89 -4.90 -4.16
C TYR A 212 -29.75 -3.78 -3.54
N ASP A 213 -29.31 -2.54 -3.68
CA ASP A 213 -29.98 -1.33 -3.18
C ASP A 213 -31.36 -1.08 -3.78
N ASP A 214 -31.64 -1.64 -4.97
CA ASP A 214 -32.96 -1.62 -5.62
C ASP A 214 -33.89 -2.73 -5.09
N GLY A 215 -33.45 -3.54 -4.14
CA GLY A 215 -34.17 -4.65 -3.54
C GLY A 215 -34.16 -5.94 -4.38
N LYS A 216 -33.45 -5.96 -5.49
CA LYS A 216 -33.28 -7.16 -6.30
C LYS A 216 -32.31 -8.12 -5.61
N THR A 217 -32.67 -9.40 -5.56
CA THR A 217 -31.77 -10.47 -5.10
C THR A 217 -31.39 -11.37 -6.27
N VAL A 218 -30.11 -11.70 -6.35
CA VAL A 218 -29.54 -12.68 -7.26
C VAL A 218 -28.72 -13.68 -6.46
N GLU A 219 -28.63 -14.92 -6.92
CA GLU A 219 -28.01 -16.00 -6.16
C GLU A 219 -27.31 -17.01 -7.07
N SER A 220 -26.25 -17.63 -6.58
CA SER A 220 -25.58 -18.73 -7.25
C SER A 220 -24.83 -19.60 -6.25
N ASP A 221 -24.55 -20.81 -6.63
CA ASP A 221 -23.51 -21.63 -5.99
C ASP A 221 -22.16 -21.21 -6.55
N TYR A 222 -21.13 -21.26 -5.69
CA TYR A 222 -19.78 -20.88 -6.04
C TYR A 222 -18.80 -22.02 -5.78
N ARG A 223 -17.79 -22.11 -6.62
CA ARG A 223 -16.70 -23.07 -6.44
C ARG A 223 -15.40 -22.31 -6.15
N TYR A 224 -14.64 -22.81 -5.20
CA TYR A 224 -13.29 -22.32 -4.94
C TYR A 224 -12.38 -22.61 -6.14
N VAL A 225 -11.57 -21.62 -6.52
CA VAL A 225 -10.61 -21.73 -7.64
C VAL A 225 -9.17 -21.42 -7.24
N GLY A 226 -8.92 -21.19 -5.97
CA GLY A 226 -7.61 -20.90 -5.41
C GLY A 226 -7.53 -19.51 -4.79
N TYR A 227 -6.35 -19.13 -4.40
CA TYR A 227 -6.04 -17.78 -3.92
C TYR A 227 -4.86 -17.21 -4.69
N TYR A 228 -4.65 -15.89 -4.57
CA TYR A 228 -3.37 -15.25 -4.88
C TYR A 228 -2.97 -14.34 -3.73
N ILE A 229 -1.69 -14.02 -3.66
CA ILE A 229 -1.17 -13.12 -2.66
C ILE A 229 -1.01 -11.74 -3.31
N GLN A 230 -1.79 -10.79 -2.84
CA GLN A 230 -1.62 -9.38 -3.18
C GLN A 230 -0.46 -8.84 -2.35
N ASN A 231 0.51 -8.24 -3.03
CA ASN A 231 1.57 -7.49 -2.39
C ASN A 231 1.31 -6.01 -2.63
N TRP A 232 1.19 -5.23 -1.57
CA TRP A 232 1.08 -3.78 -1.68
C TRP A 232 2.44 -3.12 -1.70
N SER A 233 2.48 -1.91 -2.24
CA SER A 233 3.67 -1.06 -2.24
C SER A 233 4.13 -0.69 -0.83
N THR A 234 3.25 -0.83 0.15
CA THR A 234 3.51 -0.67 1.59
C THR A 234 4.34 -1.81 2.20
N GLY A 235 4.54 -2.92 1.47
CA GLY A 235 5.19 -4.13 2.00
C GLY A 235 4.25 -5.08 2.73
N THR A 236 3.00 -4.68 2.96
CA THR A 236 1.98 -5.57 3.51
C THR A 236 1.47 -6.53 2.43
N LYS A 237 0.93 -7.67 2.85
CA LYS A 237 0.37 -8.70 1.96
C LYS A 237 -1.06 -9.01 2.37
N ALA A 238 -1.86 -9.50 1.42
CA ALA A 238 -3.14 -10.11 1.73
C ALA A 238 -3.41 -11.32 0.85
N ALA A 239 -4.04 -12.32 1.41
CA ALA A 239 -4.54 -13.46 0.67
C ALA A 239 -5.92 -13.12 0.08
N MET A 240 -6.05 -13.25 -1.23
CA MET A 240 -7.28 -13.00 -1.98
C MET A 240 -7.87 -14.33 -2.41
N TYR A 241 -8.94 -14.76 -1.76
CA TYR A 241 -9.59 -16.06 -2.00
C TYR A 241 -10.61 -15.95 -3.10
N ARG A 242 -10.45 -16.74 -4.16
CA ARG A 242 -11.18 -16.63 -5.42
C ARG A 242 -12.21 -17.72 -5.57
N PHE A 243 -13.42 -17.31 -5.94
CA PHE A 243 -14.53 -18.21 -6.23
C PHE A 243 -15.19 -17.83 -7.55
N GLU A 244 -15.69 -18.83 -8.25
CA GLU A 244 -16.37 -18.67 -9.55
C GLU A 244 -17.79 -19.23 -9.46
N ALA A 245 -18.77 -18.48 -9.97
CA ALA A 245 -20.16 -18.92 -10.01
C ALA A 245 -20.31 -20.20 -10.84
N VAL A 246 -21.03 -21.17 -10.31
CA VAL A 246 -21.34 -22.44 -11.01
C VAL A 246 -22.32 -22.18 -12.16
N ASP A 247 -23.33 -21.32 -11.93
CA ASP A 247 -24.25 -20.85 -12.97
C ASP A 247 -23.94 -19.41 -13.35
N GLN A 248 -23.12 -19.24 -14.40
CA GLN A 248 -22.75 -17.93 -14.94
C GLN A 248 -23.92 -17.16 -15.57
N GLY A 249 -25.10 -17.81 -15.75
CA GLY A 249 -26.32 -17.20 -16.27
C GLY A 249 -27.30 -16.75 -15.16
N SER A 250 -26.99 -16.97 -13.89
CA SER A 250 -27.83 -16.65 -12.74
C SER A 250 -28.11 -15.15 -12.56
N GLY A 251 -27.20 -14.29 -13.09
CA GLY A 251 -27.19 -12.85 -12.86
C GLY A 251 -26.48 -12.45 -11.57
N ALA A 252 -25.95 -13.42 -10.80
CA ALA A 252 -25.01 -13.16 -9.72
C ALA A 252 -23.61 -12.90 -10.29
N PRO A 253 -22.73 -12.15 -9.59
CA PRO A 253 -21.35 -11.92 -10.01
C PRO A 253 -20.62 -13.22 -10.35
N VAL A 254 -19.95 -13.28 -11.50
CA VAL A 254 -19.34 -14.53 -11.97
C VAL A 254 -18.03 -14.84 -11.25
N TYR A 255 -17.18 -13.85 -11.08
CA TYR A 255 -15.86 -13.96 -10.44
C TYR A 255 -15.86 -13.09 -9.19
N ILE A 256 -15.57 -13.68 -8.04
CA ILE A 256 -15.55 -12.99 -6.76
C ILE A 256 -14.28 -13.29 -6.00
N GLU A 257 -13.84 -12.32 -5.20
CA GLU A 257 -12.61 -12.36 -4.41
C GLU A 257 -12.89 -11.87 -3.00
N PHE A 258 -12.62 -12.71 -2.01
CA PHE A 258 -12.72 -12.38 -0.59
C PHE A 258 -11.34 -12.06 -0.01
N ASN A 259 -11.31 -11.05 0.85
CA ASN A 259 -10.22 -10.79 1.77
C ASN A 259 -10.80 -10.39 3.14
N ASP A 260 -10.34 -11.01 4.19
CA ASP A 260 -10.70 -10.73 5.59
C ASP A 260 -9.45 -10.64 6.47
N HIS A 261 -8.33 -10.30 5.85
CA HIS A 261 -6.98 -10.17 6.44
C HIS A 261 -6.42 -11.49 7.00
N MET A 262 -7.15 -12.60 6.94
CA MET A 262 -6.72 -13.91 7.45
C MET A 262 -6.11 -14.77 6.35
N ILE A 263 -5.13 -15.60 6.72
CA ILE A 263 -4.43 -16.54 5.83
C ILE A 263 -4.83 -17.99 6.06
N GLU A 264 -5.65 -18.24 7.07
CA GLU A 264 -6.19 -19.54 7.45
C GLU A 264 -7.64 -19.40 7.91
N SER A 265 -8.33 -20.53 8.12
CA SER A 265 -9.71 -20.52 8.58
C SER A 265 -9.80 -19.97 10.00
N ALA A 266 -10.53 -18.88 10.18
CA ALA A 266 -10.75 -18.20 11.45
C ALA A 266 -12.14 -17.59 11.51
N ALA A 267 -12.53 -17.04 12.67
CA ALA A 267 -13.75 -16.25 12.78
C ALA A 267 -13.59 -14.96 11.97
N VAL A 268 -14.60 -14.66 11.13
CA VAL A 268 -14.58 -13.48 10.25
C VAL A 268 -15.38 -12.37 10.91
N GLU A 269 -14.71 -11.26 11.22
CA GLU A 269 -15.35 -10.06 11.81
C GLU A 269 -15.90 -9.12 10.73
N HIS A 270 -15.21 -9.03 9.61
CA HIS A 270 -15.62 -8.35 8.39
C HIS A 270 -14.86 -8.93 7.20
N PHE A 271 -15.28 -8.60 6.00
CA PHE A 271 -14.52 -8.93 4.80
C PHE A 271 -14.71 -7.88 3.70
N HIS A 272 -13.73 -7.84 2.82
CA HIS A 272 -13.79 -7.10 1.57
C HIS A 272 -14.17 -8.05 0.45
N LEU A 273 -15.11 -7.64 -0.41
CA LEU A 273 -15.55 -8.43 -1.55
C LEU A 273 -15.40 -7.62 -2.84
N ARG A 274 -14.66 -8.16 -3.77
CA ARG A 274 -14.50 -7.61 -5.12
C ARG A 274 -15.02 -8.61 -6.14
N MET A 275 -15.52 -8.11 -7.28
CA MET A 275 -16.20 -8.96 -8.24
C MET A 275 -16.09 -8.44 -9.66
N SER A 276 -16.27 -9.34 -10.62
CA SER A 276 -16.35 -9.05 -12.05
C SER A 276 -17.17 -10.13 -12.76
N ASP A 277 -17.87 -9.74 -13.82
CA ASP A 277 -18.55 -10.67 -14.71
C ASP A 277 -17.67 -11.16 -15.87
N GLU A 278 -16.48 -10.56 -16.05
CA GLU A 278 -15.60 -10.86 -17.19
C GLU A 278 -14.48 -11.83 -16.84
N SER A 279 -13.71 -11.55 -15.79
CA SER A 279 -12.58 -12.38 -15.34
C SER A 279 -12.04 -11.88 -14.01
N PHE A 280 -11.17 -12.66 -13.35
CA PHE A 280 -10.43 -12.20 -12.18
C PHE A 280 -9.49 -11.04 -12.51
N ASP A 281 -8.90 -11.00 -13.70
CA ASP A 281 -8.01 -9.91 -14.13
C ASP A 281 -8.76 -8.58 -14.37
N ALA A 282 -10.10 -8.64 -14.50
CA ALA A 282 -10.96 -7.47 -14.64
C ALA A 282 -11.47 -6.94 -13.29
N ILE A 283 -11.17 -7.60 -12.19
CA ILE A 283 -11.49 -7.10 -10.85
C ILE A 283 -10.67 -5.85 -10.57
N VAL A 284 -11.35 -4.81 -10.09
CA VAL A 284 -10.74 -3.51 -9.80
C VAL A 284 -9.63 -3.67 -8.75
N ASP A 285 -8.55 -2.92 -8.95
CA ASP A 285 -7.40 -2.85 -8.04
C ASP A 285 -7.86 -2.65 -6.58
N PRO A 286 -7.39 -3.49 -5.65
CA PRO A 286 -7.74 -3.40 -4.24
C PRO A 286 -7.38 -2.07 -3.57
N GLU A 287 -6.41 -1.32 -4.08
CA GLU A 287 -6.06 0.01 -3.55
C GLU A 287 -7.16 1.06 -3.78
N ASN A 288 -8.03 0.83 -4.77
CA ASN A 288 -9.05 1.80 -5.16
C ASN A 288 -10.50 1.34 -4.87
N SER A 289 -10.71 0.07 -4.51
CA SER A 289 -12.04 -0.47 -4.24
C SER A 289 -11.94 -1.68 -3.31
N TRP A 290 -12.56 -1.54 -2.14
CA TRP A 290 -12.66 -2.58 -1.13
C TRP A 290 -14.05 -2.58 -0.47
N PRO A 291 -15.13 -2.88 -1.22
CA PRO A 291 -16.45 -2.99 -0.64
C PRO A 291 -16.44 -3.91 0.57
N THR A 292 -16.87 -3.38 1.72
CA THR A 292 -16.69 -4.01 3.03
C THR A 292 -18.04 -4.41 3.59
N PHE A 293 -18.08 -5.60 4.17
CA PHE A 293 -19.28 -6.18 4.75
C PHE A 293 -19.03 -6.63 6.18
N PHE A 294 -19.94 -6.25 7.07
CA PHE A 294 -19.95 -6.61 8.49
C PHE A 294 -21.11 -7.56 8.78
N PRO A 295 -21.09 -8.33 9.88
CA PRO A 295 -22.24 -9.13 10.31
C PRO A 295 -23.55 -8.30 10.32
N ALA A 296 -24.64 -8.86 9.81
CA ALA A 296 -25.89 -8.13 9.65
C ALA A 296 -26.56 -7.74 10.98
N ASP A 297 -26.15 -8.32 12.09
CA ASP A 297 -26.59 -7.99 13.44
C ASP A 297 -25.73 -6.90 14.14
N MET A 298 -24.59 -6.52 13.55
CA MET A 298 -23.80 -5.39 14.05
C MET A 298 -24.52 -4.08 13.79
N THR A 299 -24.60 -3.25 14.80
CA THR A 299 -25.12 -1.88 14.68
C THR A 299 -24.09 -0.96 14.03
N GLY A 300 -24.53 0.17 13.48
CA GLY A 300 -23.62 1.16 12.92
C GLY A 300 -22.66 1.75 13.98
N GLU A 301 -23.07 1.81 15.27
CA GLU A 301 -22.23 2.23 16.39
C GLU A 301 -21.10 1.20 16.62
N GLU A 302 -21.41 -0.10 16.65
CA GLU A 302 -20.42 -1.16 16.79
C GLU A 302 -19.44 -1.21 15.60
N ILE A 303 -19.92 -0.97 14.37
CA ILE A 303 -19.05 -0.85 13.18
C ILE A 303 -18.12 0.37 13.33
N CYS A 304 -18.62 1.49 13.83
CA CYS A 304 -17.81 2.69 14.08
C CYS A 304 -16.72 2.44 15.13
N GLU A 305 -17.09 1.78 16.24
CA GLU A 305 -16.15 1.39 17.30
C GLU A 305 -15.09 0.41 16.78
N HIS A 306 -15.49 -0.55 15.95
CA HIS A 306 -14.59 -1.51 15.29
C HIS A 306 -13.55 -0.78 14.44
N LEU A 307 -13.96 0.18 13.61
CA LEU A 307 -13.04 0.96 12.79
C LEU A 307 -12.08 1.82 13.62
N ILE A 308 -12.51 2.37 14.76
CA ILE A 308 -11.65 3.13 15.69
C ILE A 308 -10.59 2.19 16.31
N GLY A 309 -10.96 0.95 16.65
CA GLY A 309 -10.06 -0.04 17.24
C GLY A 309 -8.99 -0.52 16.26
N HIS A 310 -9.32 -0.66 14.98
CA HIS A 310 -8.39 -1.13 13.95
C HIS A 310 -7.34 -0.09 13.52
N ASP A 311 -7.63 1.22 13.66
CA ASP A 311 -6.72 2.29 13.19
C ASP A 311 -5.52 2.54 14.14
N HIS A 312 -5.44 1.81 15.26
CA HIS A 312 -4.30 1.89 16.18
C HIS A 312 -3.16 0.92 15.86
N ASP A 313 -3.36 0.00 14.87
CA ASP A 313 -2.40 -1.08 14.53
C ASP A 313 -1.86 -0.99 13.09
N GLU A 314 -2.18 0.08 12.29
CA GLU A 314 -1.66 0.32 10.95
C GLU A 314 -0.58 1.43 10.87
#